data_8a103e3a6218a6f6295c4ecad2f291a4
#
_entry.id   8a103e3a6218a6f6295c4ecad2f291a4
#
_cell.length_a   1.000
_cell.length_b   1.000
_cell.length_c   1.000
_cell.angle_alpha   90.00
_cell.angle_beta   90.00
_cell.angle_gamma   90.00
#
_symmetry.space_group_name_H-M   'P 1'
#
loop_
_entity.id
_entity.type
_entity.pdbx_description
1 polymer ?
#
loop_
_entity_poly.entity_id
_entity_poly.type
_entity_poly.pdbx_seq_one_letter_code
_entity_poly.pdbx_strand_id
1 'polypeptide(L)' 'MKDLNLKGNMNVLKGKLKQKYGDLTDNDLTYVEGKDDEFIGNLQKKLGKTREEIAGELRKWMDE' A
#
# COMPACT_ATOMS: atom_id res chain seq x y z
N MET A 1 -9.57 -8.56 -4.24
CA MET A 1 -9.09 -7.60 -3.25
C MET A 1 -9.31 -8.06 -1.83
N LYS A 2 -10.35 -8.83 -1.57
CA LYS A 2 -10.61 -9.30 -0.21
C LYS A 2 -9.50 -10.19 0.34
N ASP A 3 -8.64 -10.66 -0.52
CA ASP A 3 -7.55 -11.55 -0.12
C ASP A 3 -6.27 -10.79 0.26
N LEU A 4 -6.30 -9.47 0.18
CA LEU A 4 -5.14 -8.68 0.58
C LEU A 4 -5.02 -8.66 2.09
N ASN A 5 -3.95 -9.24 2.60
CA ASN A 5 -3.69 -9.25 4.04
C ASN A 5 -2.76 -8.09 4.38
N LEU A 6 -3.29 -6.88 4.28
CA LEU A 6 -2.47 -5.68 4.49
C LEU A 6 -1.94 -5.61 5.91
N LYS A 7 -2.79 -5.94 6.88
CA LYS A 7 -2.38 -5.85 8.28
C LYS A 7 -1.16 -6.72 8.58
N GLY A 8 -1.18 -7.96 8.09
CA GLY A 8 -0.10 -8.88 8.39
C GLY A 8 1.18 -8.59 7.62
N ASN A 9 1.09 -7.83 6.53
CA ASN A 9 2.24 -7.57 5.68
C ASN A 9 2.65 -6.09 5.66
N MET A 10 2.08 -5.30 6.57
CA MET A 10 2.24 -3.85 6.48
C MET A 10 3.70 -3.40 6.58
N ASN A 11 4.49 -4.00 7.45
CA ASN A 11 5.89 -3.60 7.58
C ASN A 11 6.66 -3.82 6.27
N VAL A 12 6.40 -4.95 5.62
CA VAL A 12 7.03 -5.26 4.34
C VAL A 12 6.57 -4.27 3.28
N LEU A 13 5.27 -4.03 3.23
CA LEU A 13 4.70 -3.14 2.22
C LEU A 13 5.19 -1.72 2.36
N LYS A 14 5.29 -1.22 3.59
CA LYS A 14 5.80 0.13 3.82
C LYS A 14 7.23 0.26 3.33
N GLY A 15 8.05 -0.74 3.62
CA GLY A 15 9.44 -0.73 3.17
C GLY A 15 9.55 -0.74 1.66
N LYS A 16 8.77 -1.59 1.02
CA LYS A 16 8.78 -1.67 -0.45
C LYS A 16 8.28 -0.37 -1.08
N LEU A 17 7.23 0.21 -0.51
CA LEU A 17 6.68 1.46 -1.04
C LEU A 17 7.67 2.60 -0.92
N LYS A 18 8.34 2.72 0.22
CA LYS A 18 9.35 3.77 0.38
C LYS A 18 10.52 3.57 -0.57
N GLN A 19 10.89 2.33 -0.80
CA GLN A 19 12.01 2.01 -1.67
C GLN A 19 11.69 2.34 -3.13
N LYS A 20 10.48 2.01 -3.56
CA LYS A 20 10.06 2.26 -4.94
C LYS A 20 9.67 3.71 -5.19
N TYR A 21 9.01 4.32 -4.22
CA TYR A 21 8.52 5.69 -4.33
C TYR A 21 9.13 6.52 -3.21
N GLY A 22 10.29 7.08 -3.48
CA GLY A 22 11.05 7.80 -2.46
C GLY A 22 10.35 9.00 -1.84
N ASP A 23 9.32 9.51 -2.52
CA ASP A 23 8.56 10.66 -2.03
C ASP A 23 7.57 10.32 -0.93
N LEU A 24 7.33 9.03 -0.68
CA LEU A 24 6.36 8.63 0.33
C LEU A 24 6.94 8.82 1.73
N THR A 25 6.14 9.41 2.60
CA THR A 25 6.52 9.61 4.00
C THR A 25 5.75 8.65 4.88
N ASP A 26 6.12 8.59 6.16
CA ASP A 26 5.41 7.75 7.11
C ASP A 26 3.93 8.15 7.21
N ASN A 27 3.65 9.46 7.09
CA ASN A 27 2.26 9.93 7.10
C ASN A 27 1.48 9.39 5.92
N ASP A 28 2.11 9.32 4.75
CA ASP A 28 1.46 8.78 3.56
C ASP A 28 1.17 7.30 3.72
N LEU A 29 1.93 6.62 4.55
CA LEU A 29 1.84 5.19 4.74
C LEU A 29 1.15 4.79 6.04
N THR A 30 0.44 5.72 6.66
CA THR A 30 -0.31 5.42 7.86
C THR A 30 -1.40 4.40 7.55
N TYR A 31 -1.41 3.32 8.30
CA TYR A 31 -2.39 2.26 8.12
C TYR A 31 -3.15 2.04 9.42
N VAL A 32 -4.48 2.01 9.33
CA VAL A 32 -5.34 1.70 10.45
C VAL A 32 -6.04 0.37 10.16
N GLU A 33 -5.99 -0.53 11.11
CA GLU A 33 -6.60 -1.85 10.96
C GLU A 33 -8.07 -1.72 10.55
N GLY A 34 -8.45 -2.46 9.51
CA GLY A 34 -9.81 -2.41 9.01
C GLY A 34 -10.09 -1.31 8.01
N LYS A 35 -9.11 -0.44 7.77
CA LYS A 35 -9.28 0.67 6.83
C LYS A 35 -8.39 0.53 5.61
N ASP A 36 -8.44 -0.65 5.01
CA ASP A 36 -7.62 -0.97 3.85
C ASP A 36 -7.92 -0.06 2.67
N ASP A 37 -9.20 0.25 2.47
CA ASP A 37 -9.60 1.11 1.36
C ASP A 37 -9.03 2.51 1.50
N GLU A 38 -8.97 3.00 2.72
CA GLU A 38 -8.42 4.33 2.99
C GLU A 38 -6.93 4.37 2.69
N PHE A 39 -6.21 3.33 3.09
CA PHE A 39 -4.79 3.21 2.82
C PHE A 39 -4.52 3.23 1.31
N ILE A 40 -5.25 2.40 0.58
CA ILE A 40 -5.10 2.32 -0.87
C ILE A 40 -5.49 3.64 -1.53
N GLY A 41 -6.59 4.26 -1.06
CA GLY A 41 -7.04 5.54 -1.60
C GLY A 41 -6.00 6.64 -1.44
N ASN A 42 -5.33 6.68 -0.30
CA ASN A 42 -4.28 7.67 -0.08
C ASN A 42 -3.11 7.46 -1.03
N LEU A 43 -2.75 6.21 -1.29
CA LEU A 43 -1.69 5.92 -2.25
C LEU A 43 -2.10 6.29 -3.66
N GLN A 44 -3.36 6.08 -4.01
CA GLN A 44 -3.86 6.47 -5.32
C GLN A 44 -3.70 7.98 -5.54
N LYS A 45 -4.06 8.76 -4.55
CA LYS A 45 -3.94 10.21 -4.63
C LYS A 45 -2.49 10.64 -4.75
N LYS A 46 -1.65 10.07 -3.91
CA LYS A 46 -0.25 10.48 -3.85
C LYS A 46 0.50 10.09 -5.11
N LEU A 47 0.24 8.90 -5.63
CA LEU A 47 0.99 8.36 -6.74
C LEU A 47 0.32 8.56 -8.10
N GLY A 48 -0.93 8.99 -8.11
CA GLY A 48 -1.67 9.17 -9.37
C GLY A 48 -1.96 7.87 -10.09
N LYS A 49 -2.10 6.78 -9.35
CA LYS A 49 -2.33 5.46 -9.93
C LYS A 49 -3.76 4.99 -9.64
N THR A 50 -4.20 4.01 -10.44
CA THR A 50 -5.51 3.42 -10.21
C THR A 50 -5.45 2.46 -9.03
N ARG A 51 -6.63 2.16 -8.48
CA ARG A 51 -6.72 1.20 -7.39
C ARG A 51 -6.16 -0.16 -7.79
N GLU A 52 -6.43 -0.59 -9.02
CA GLU A 52 -5.96 -1.88 -9.50
C GLU A 52 -4.45 -1.92 -9.61
N GLU A 53 -3.84 -0.82 -10.04
CA GLU A 53 -2.39 -0.75 -10.11
C GLU A 53 -1.77 -0.85 -8.73
N ILE A 54 -2.32 -0.11 -7.77
CA ILE A 54 -1.82 -0.16 -6.39
C ILE A 54 -2.00 -1.55 -5.80
N ALA A 55 -3.19 -2.11 -5.94
CA ALA A 55 -3.47 -3.44 -5.38
C ALA A 55 -2.59 -4.51 -6.01
N GLY A 56 -2.33 -4.39 -7.31
CA GLY A 56 -1.47 -5.33 -8.00
C GLY A 56 -0.05 -5.31 -7.47
N GLU A 57 0.48 -4.11 -7.22
CA GLU A 57 1.82 -3.99 -6.65
C GLU A 57 1.89 -4.57 -5.24
N LEU A 58 0.89 -4.25 -4.41
CA LEU A 58 0.87 -4.75 -3.04
C LEU A 58 0.82 -6.28 -3.03
N ARG A 59 -0.02 -6.85 -3.89
CA ARG A 59 -0.15 -8.30 -3.97
C ARG A 59 1.16 -8.95 -4.41
N LYS A 60 1.82 -8.34 -5.37
CA LYS A 60 3.09 -8.86 -5.86
C LYS A 60 4.12 -8.91 -4.75
N TRP A 61 4.21 -7.85 -3.97
CA TRP A 61 5.17 -7.80 -2.88
C TRP A 61 4.85 -8.78 -1.76
N MET A 62 3.57 -9.03 -1.53
CA MET A 62 3.17 -9.99 -0.51
C MET A 62 3.51 -11.43 -0.92
N ASP A 63 3.57 -11.68 -2.21
CA ASP A 63 3.88 -13.02 -2.72
C ASP A 63 5.38 -13.28 -2.86
N GLU A 64 6.21 -12.29 -2.66
CA GLU A 64 7.66 -12.46 -2.77
C GLU A 64 8.27 -13.26 -1.62
#